data_5e8a87ace010463aac07e6c8cc605817
#
_entry.id   5e8a87ace010463aac07e6c8cc605817
#
_cell.length_a   1.000
_cell.length_b   1.000
_cell.length_c   1.000
_cell.angle_alpha   90.00
_cell.angle_beta   90.00
_cell.angle_gamma   90.00
#
_symmetry.space_group_name_H-M   'P 1'
#
loop_
_entity.id
_entity.type
_entity.pdbx_description
1 polymer ?
#
loop_
_entity_poly.entity_id
_entity_poly.type
_entity_poly.pdbx_seq_one_letter_code
_entity_poly.pdbx_strand_id
1 'polypeptide(L)'
;MRKVFVLADNIFSPLGKTTLLNLESLKAGNSGISLHHSPISENPFYASLLEPGSKSGNPELSAFENILVASITDAIKDQDLDPADPRTGFILSSTKGNISLIENETSPSVPKEQIGLSDSGERIAKIFGIRNEPVVVSHACISGLLAMITGMRLIQSGFYDDVIVSGADLITDFILSGFQSFQALSPKPCRPFDAARDGISLGEAAATVILSSREKKGALQLSGGAVSNDANHISGPSRTGEELCLAIRSAIRQAGI
;
A
#
# COMPACT_ATOMS: atom_id res chain seq x y z
N MET A 1 -5.92 -22.15 -15.54
CA MET A 1 -5.78 -20.71 -15.29
C MET A 1 -4.42 -20.25 -15.79
N ARG A 2 -4.31 -19.00 -16.27
CA ARG A 2 -3.01 -18.41 -16.63
C ARG A 2 -2.12 -18.30 -15.40
N LYS A 3 -0.82 -18.52 -15.56
CA LYS A 3 0.17 -18.21 -14.53
C LYS A 3 0.31 -16.72 -14.39
N VAL A 4 0.67 -16.27 -13.19
CA VAL A 4 0.91 -14.84 -12.88
C VAL A 4 2.28 -14.70 -12.24
N PHE A 5 3.04 -13.73 -12.72
CA PHE A 5 4.41 -13.47 -12.28
C PHE A 5 4.54 -12.03 -11.78
N VAL A 6 5.43 -11.82 -10.82
CA VAL A 6 5.87 -10.50 -10.40
C VAL A 6 7.08 -10.13 -11.27
N LEU A 7 6.90 -9.14 -12.16
CA LEU A 7 7.97 -8.70 -13.08
C LEU A 7 8.89 -7.67 -12.44
N ALA A 8 8.34 -6.79 -11.63
CA ALA A 8 9.05 -5.72 -10.95
C ALA A 8 8.29 -5.26 -9.71
N ASP A 9 8.99 -4.56 -8.85
CA ASP A 9 8.43 -3.93 -7.68
C ASP A 9 9.19 -2.64 -7.32
N ASN A 10 8.55 -1.82 -6.49
CA ASN A 10 9.19 -0.70 -5.81
C ASN A 10 8.63 -0.58 -4.39
N ILE A 11 9.51 -0.28 -3.44
CA ILE A 11 9.16 0.16 -2.08
C ILE A 11 9.72 1.56 -1.89
N PHE A 12 8.85 2.51 -1.65
CA PHE A 12 9.19 3.89 -1.33
C PHE A 12 8.83 4.15 0.14
N SER A 13 9.82 4.21 1.01
CA SER A 13 9.63 4.36 2.45
C SER A 13 10.69 5.29 3.06
N PRO A 14 10.61 5.63 4.35
CA PRO A 14 11.68 6.37 5.05
C PRO A 14 13.05 5.69 5.01
N LEU A 15 13.13 4.40 4.73
CA LEU A 15 14.39 3.67 4.59
C LEU A 15 15.02 3.78 3.19
N GLY A 16 14.25 4.19 2.19
CA GLY A 16 14.74 4.37 0.83
C GLY A 16 13.62 4.52 -0.19
N LYS A 17 13.96 5.08 -1.35
CA LYS A 17 13.00 5.33 -2.45
C LYS A 17 12.87 4.16 -3.42
N THR A 18 13.64 3.10 -3.24
CA THR A 18 13.61 1.89 -4.07
C THR A 18 13.65 0.65 -3.20
N THR A 19 13.19 -0.49 -3.72
CA THR A 19 13.26 -1.78 -3.03
C THR A 19 14.69 -2.12 -2.61
N LEU A 20 15.68 -1.85 -3.46
CA LEU A 20 17.08 -2.13 -3.14
C LEU A 20 17.58 -1.33 -1.94
N LEU A 21 17.32 -0.01 -1.91
CA LEU A 21 17.71 0.87 -0.80
C LEU A 21 17.03 0.46 0.51
N ASN A 22 15.75 0.09 0.46
CA ASN A 22 15.04 -0.44 1.62
C ASN A 22 15.69 -1.72 2.14
N LEU A 23 16.03 -2.66 1.24
CA LEU A 23 16.66 -3.93 1.60
C LEU A 23 18.05 -3.74 2.21
N GLU A 24 18.87 -2.86 1.63
CA GLU A 24 20.19 -2.50 2.15
C GLU A 24 20.08 -1.87 3.55
N SER A 25 19.15 -0.95 3.73
CA SER A 25 18.90 -0.29 5.01
C SER A 25 18.46 -1.29 6.09
N LEU A 26 17.55 -2.20 5.75
CA LEU A 26 17.12 -3.29 6.65
C LEU A 26 18.27 -4.26 7.00
N LYS A 27 19.09 -4.63 6.03
CA LYS A 27 20.29 -5.48 6.27
C LYS A 27 21.31 -4.81 7.19
N ALA A 28 21.39 -3.48 7.13
CA ALA A 28 22.24 -2.70 8.04
C ALA A 28 21.63 -2.53 9.45
N GLY A 29 20.43 -3.08 9.70
CA GLY A 29 19.74 -2.98 10.99
C GLY A 29 19.08 -1.62 11.24
N ASN A 30 18.91 -0.79 10.21
CA ASN A 30 18.27 0.50 10.35
C ASN A 30 16.76 0.36 10.55
N SER A 31 16.21 1.28 11.36
CA SER A 31 14.77 1.44 11.54
C SER A 31 14.37 2.85 11.13
N GLY A 32 13.27 2.97 10.40
CA GLY A 32 12.67 4.28 10.10
C GLY A 32 11.84 4.86 11.26
N ILE A 33 11.66 4.10 12.35
CA ILE A 33 10.84 4.52 13.49
C ILE A 33 11.61 5.49 14.36
N SER A 34 11.04 6.68 14.58
CA SER A 34 11.55 7.71 15.47
C SER A 34 10.44 8.35 16.30
N LEU A 35 10.83 9.12 17.32
CA LEU A 35 9.89 9.83 18.18
C LEU A 35 9.42 11.10 17.50
N HIS A 36 8.11 11.31 17.47
CA HIS A 36 7.49 12.49 16.87
C HIS A 36 6.55 13.18 17.86
N HIS A 37 6.29 14.47 17.59
CA HIS A 37 5.32 15.30 18.29
C HIS A 37 4.29 15.81 17.27
N SER A 38 3.03 15.87 17.67
CA SER A 38 1.96 16.46 16.88
C SER A 38 1.13 17.42 17.75
N PRO A 39 0.66 18.54 17.21
CA PRO A 39 -0.22 19.46 17.92
C PRO A 39 -1.52 18.83 18.42
N ILE A 40 -1.98 17.77 17.76
CA ILE A 40 -3.21 17.05 18.12
C ILE A 40 -2.98 15.93 19.13
N SER A 41 -1.74 15.62 19.46
CA SER A 41 -1.39 14.56 20.41
C SER A 41 -0.73 15.14 21.65
N GLU A 42 -1.36 14.96 22.81
CA GLU A 42 -0.78 15.39 24.10
C GLU A 42 0.54 14.66 24.40
N ASN A 43 0.68 13.45 23.90
CA ASN A 43 1.87 12.62 24.12
C ASN A 43 2.63 12.40 22.81
N PRO A 44 3.97 12.38 22.87
CA PRO A 44 4.78 11.99 21.72
C PRO A 44 4.47 10.53 21.32
N PHE A 45 4.67 10.21 20.03
CA PHE A 45 4.40 8.89 19.48
C PHE A 45 5.54 8.43 18.58
N TYR A 46 5.68 7.11 18.44
CA TYR A 46 6.67 6.51 17.56
C TYR A 46 6.06 6.19 16.20
N ALA A 47 6.70 6.69 15.14
CA ALA A 47 6.28 6.45 13.76
C ALA A 47 7.46 6.48 12.80
N SER A 48 7.25 5.93 11.61
CA SER A 48 8.19 5.99 10.48
C SER A 48 7.62 6.94 9.43
N LEU A 49 8.09 8.19 9.41
CA LEU A 49 7.59 9.26 8.55
C LEU A 49 8.55 9.53 7.39
N LEU A 50 7.99 9.74 6.21
CA LEU A 50 8.72 10.25 5.05
C LEU A 50 9.15 11.70 5.30
N GLU A 51 10.38 12.03 4.91
CA GLU A 51 10.85 13.41 4.91
C GLU A 51 9.94 14.29 4.04
N PRO A 52 9.63 15.53 4.46
CA PRO A 52 8.73 16.42 3.72
C PRO A 52 9.12 16.58 2.25
N GLY A 53 10.40 16.71 1.94
CA GLY A 53 10.91 16.81 0.57
C GLY A 53 10.70 15.55 -0.27
N SER A 54 10.52 14.38 0.36
CA SER A 54 10.23 13.13 -0.34
C SER A 54 8.78 13.01 -0.79
N LYS A 55 7.88 13.78 -0.18
CA LYS A 55 6.44 13.84 -0.53
C LYS A 55 6.14 14.88 -1.61
N SER A 56 7.16 15.62 -2.06
CA SER A 56 7.05 16.69 -3.05
C SER A 56 7.39 16.17 -4.45
N GLY A 57 6.78 16.77 -5.45
CA GLY A 57 7.01 16.43 -6.86
C GLY A 57 6.21 17.37 -7.74
N ASN A 58 5.19 16.86 -8.41
CA ASN A 58 4.27 17.69 -9.17
C ASN A 58 3.39 18.50 -8.21
N PRO A 59 3.40 19.86 -8.29
CA PRO A 59 2.61 20.72 -7.40
C PRO A 59 1.08 20.59 -7.59
N GLU A 60 0.63 20.02 -8.71
CA GLU A 60 -0.79 19.75 -8.96
C GLU A 60 -1.28 18.48 -8.26
N LEU A 61 -0.37 17.69 -7.69
CA LEU A 61 -0.67 16.45 -6.99
C LEU A 61 -0.53 16.61 -5.48
N SER A 62 -1.32 15.87 -4.75
CA SER A 62 -1.18 15.74 -3.31
C SER A 62 0.11 15.00 -2.94
N ALA A 63 0.52 15.06 -1.66
CA ALA A 63 1.63 14.28 -1.14
C ALA A 63 1.40 12.75 -1.36
N PHE A 64 0.18 12.28 -1.13
CA PHE A 64 -0.23 10.89 -1.37
C PHE A 64 -0.04 10.48 -2.83
N GLU A 65 -0.49 11.30 -3.75
CA GLU A 65 -0.37 11.03 -5.20
C GLU A 65 1.08 11.12 -5.68
N ASN A 66 1.86 12.07 -5.17
CA ASN A 66 3.27 12.21 -5.52
C ASN A 66 4.10 10.98 -5.17
N ILE A 67 3.91 10.38 -3.99
CA ILE A 67 4.66 9.18 -3.60
C ILE A 67 4.22 7.95 -4.39
N LEU A 68 2.93 7.86 -4.78
CA LEU A 68 2.45 6.82 -5.68
C LEU A 68 3.08 6.93 -7.07
N VAL A 69 3.07 8.14 -7.64
CA VAL A 69 3.70 8.41 -8.95
C VAL A 69 5.18 8.07 -8.91
N ALA A 70 5.90 8.45 -7.86
CA ALA A 70 7.30 8.11 -7.69
C ALA A 70 7.54 6.59 -7.64
N SER A 71 6.71 5.87 -6.88
CA SER A 71 6.80 4.41 -6.76
C SER A 71 6.48 3.70 -8.08
N ILE A 72 5.42 4.11 -8.78
CA ILE A 72 5.06 3.53 -10.09
C ILE A 72 6.15 3.79 -11.11
N THR A 73 6.66 5.03 -11.18
CA THR A 73 7.71 5.42 -12.13
C THR A 73 8.95 4.54 -11.97
N ASP A 74 9.39 4.29 -10.72
CA ASP A 74 10.55 3.41 -10.48
C ASP A 74 10.25 1.95 -10.86
N ALA A 75 9.06 1.44 -10.53
CA ALA A 75 8.69 0.06 -10.81
C ALA A 75 8.61 -0.26 -12.31
N ILE A 76 8.18 0.69 -13.15
CA ILE A 76 8.01 0.46 -14.59
C ILE A 76 9.24 0.82 -15.45
N LYS A 77 10.18 1.62 -14.94
CA LYS A 77 11.25 2.28 -15.73
C LYS A 77 12.07 1.34 -16.63
N ASP A 78 12.31 0.10 -16.18
CA ASP A 78 13.16 -0.87 -16.87
C ASP A 78 12.34 -2.12 -17.34
N GLN A 79 11.01 -1.96 -17.44
CA GLN A 79 10.13 -3.05 -17.84
C GLN A 79 9.63 -2.85 -19.26
N ASP A 80 9.51 -3.97 -19.99
CA ASP A 80 8.79 -4.03 -21.25
C ASP A 80 7.28 -4.06 -20.96
N LEU A 81 6.76 -2.92 -20.52
CA LEU A 81 5.37 -2.69 -20.15
C LEU A 81 4.90 -1.39 -20.81
N ASP A 82 3.84 -1.46 -21.59
CA ASP A 82 3.12 -0.27 -22.08
C ASP A 82 1.91 -0.01 -21.18
N PRO A 83 1.94 1.03 -20.35
CA PRO A 83 0.77 1.40 -19.53
C PRO A 83 -0.46 1.75 -20.37
N ALA A 84 -0.28 2.18 -21.62
CA ALA A 84 -1.38 2.54 -22.51
C ALA A 84 -1.98 1.35 -23.27
N ASP A 85 -1.41 0.15 -23.14
CA ASP A 85 -1.99 -1.06 -23.74
C ASP A 85 -3.38 -1.32 -23.14
N PRO A 86 -4.42 -1.59 -23.95
CA PRO A 86 -5.75 -1.93 -23.43
C PRO A 86 -5.78 -3.23 -22.61
N ARG A 87 -4.70 -4.00 -22.64
CA ARG A 87 -4.52 -5.22 -21.83
C ARG A 87 -3.74 -4.95 -20.52
N THR A 88 -3.37 -3.69 -20.25
CA THR A 88 -2.75 -3.26 -18.99
C THR A 88 -3.81 -2.66 -18.06
N GLY A 89 -3.97 -3.23 -16.87
CA GLY A 89 -4.83 -2.72 -15.80
C GLY A 89 -4.07 -1.94 -14.74
N PHE A 90 -4.78 -1.09 -14.01
CA PHE A 90 -4.26 -0.39 -12.84
C PHE A 90 -5.16 -0.61 -11.62
N ILE A 91 -4.55 -0.97 -10.49
CA ILE A 91 -5.24 -1.13 -9.21
C ILE A 91 -4.59 -0.20 -8.19
N LEU A 92 -5.38 0.74 -7.68
CA LEU A 92 -5.00 1.61 -6.56
C LEU A 92 -5.46 1.00 -5.24
N SER A 93 -4.58 0.95 -4.25
CA SER A 93 -4.87 0.43 -2.93
C SER A 93 -4.54 1.45 -1.84
N SER A 94 -5.54 1.85 -1.07
CA SER A 94 -5.40 2.69 0.12
C SER A 94 -6.69 2.71 0.92
N THR A 95 -6.64 3.19 2.15
CA THR A 95 -7.85 3.34 2.98
C THR A 95 -8.31 4.78 3.12
N LYS A 96 -7.40 5.74 3.06
CA LYS A 96 -7.66 7.15 3.37
C LYS A 96 -7.32 8.09 2.22
N GLY A 97 -6.33 7.73 1.37
CA GLY A 97 -5.93 8.59 0.26
C GLY A 97 -5.61 10.01 0.69
N ASN A 98 -6.33 10.95 0.10
CA ASN A 98 -6.17 12.38 0.29
C ASN A 98 -6.91 12.97 1.50
N ILE A 99 -7.21 12.21 2.55
CA ILE A 99 -7.96 12.70 3.72
C ILE A 99 -7.28 13.92 4.37
N SER A 100 -5.95 14.03 4.30
CA SER A 100 -5.21 15.20 4.82
C SER A 100 -5.62 16.53 4.20
N LEU A 101 -6.23 16.53 3.02
CA LEU A 101 -6.69 17.76 2.36
C LEU A 101 -7.87 18.42 3.08
N ILE A 102 -8.63 17.66 3.88
CA ILE A 102 -9.76 18.19 4.65
C ILE A 102 -9.44 18.47 6.12
N GLU A 103 -8.23 18.15 6.57
CA GLU A 103 -7.79 18.35 7.95
C GLU A 103 -7.37 19.80 8.24
N ASN A 104 -7.01 20.56 7.20
CA ASN A 104 -6.60 21.95 7.35
C ASN A 104 -7.81 22.88 7.31
N GLU A 105 -8.25 23.37 8.46
CA GLU A 105 -9.36 24.32 8.59
C GLU A 105 -9.15 25.64 7.82
N THR A 106 -7.91 25.97 7.46
CA THR A 106 -7.54 27.16 6.70
C THR A 106 -7.58 26.98 5.19
N SER A 107 -7.79 25.76 4.70
CA SER A 107 -7.92 25.52 3.26
C SER A 107 -9.29 26.00 2.76
N PRO A 108 -9.35 26.75 1.64
CA PRO A 108 -10.60 26.97 0.93
C PRO A 108 -11.20 25.59 0.62
N SER A 109 -12.52 25.48 0.59
CA SER A 109 -13.24 24.22 0.38
C SER A 109 -12.57 23.37 -0.70
N VAL A 110 -11.91 22.30 -0.29
CA VAL A 110 -11.23 21.37 -1.23
C VAL A 110 -12.33 20.70 -2.06
N PRO A 111 -12.26 20.73 -3.40
CA PRO A 111 -13.21 20.04 -4.23
C PRO A 111 -13.28 18.55 -3.86
N LYS A 112 -14.48 18.00 -3.79
CA LYS A 112 -14.68 16.58 -3.43
C LYS A 112 -13.91 15.64 -4.36
N GLU A 113 -13.73 16.03 -5.61
CA GLU A 113 -12.98 15.33 -6.65
C GLU A 113 -11.47 15.24 -6.37
N GLN A 114 -10.97 15.95 -5.35
CA GLN A 114 -9.57 15.82 -4.92
C GLN A 114 -9.38 14.85 -3.74
N ILE A 115 -10.46 14.45 -3.08
CA ILE A 115 -10.41 13.64 -1.86
C ILE A 115 -10.60 12.17 -2.17
N GLY A 116 -11.45 11.84 -3.15
CA GLY A 116 -11.83 10.47 -3.47
C GLY A 116 -10.66 9.61 -3.94
N LEU A 117 -10.65 8.35 -3.51
CA LEU A 117 -9.66 7.38 -4.00
C LEU A 117 -9.82 7.10 -5.51
N SER A 118 -11.05 7.09 -6.01
CA SER A 118 -11.34 6.93 -7.44
C SER A 118 -10.73 8.08 -8.24
N ASP A 119 -10.91 9.32 -7.76
CA ASP A 119 -10.37 10.51 -8.42
C ASP A 119 -8.83 10.52 -8.43
N SER A 120 -8.20 10.09 -7.33
CA SER A 120 -6.74 9.89 -7.29
C SER A 120 -6.29 8.81 -8.27
N GLY A 121 -7.04 7.70 -8.35
CA GLY A 121 -6.79 6.64 -9.33
C GLY A 121 -6.82 7.13 -10.76
N GLU A 122 -7.85 7.91 -11.13
CA GLU A 122 -8.01 8.50 -12.45
C GLU A 122 -6.90 9.50 -12.79
N ARG A 123 -6.52 10.37 -11.84
CA ARG A 123 -5.40 11.31 -12.02
C ARG A 123 -4.08 10.57 -12.27
N ILE A 124 -3.79 9.53 -11.49
CA ILE A 124 -2.58 8.71 -11.66
C ILE A 124 -2.62 7.96 -12.99
N ALA A 125 -3.75 7.34 -13.34
CA ALA A 125 -3.92 6.66 -14.63
C ALA A 125 -3.66 7.60 -15.80
N LYS A 126 -4.15 8.83 -15.73
CA LYS A 126 -3.92 9.86 -16.76
C LYS A 126 -2.44 10.23 -16.89
N ILE A 127 -1.70 10.33 -15.80
CA ILE A 127 -0.25 10.63 -15.83
C ILE A 127 0.52 9.57 -16.59
N PHE A 128 0.18 8.29 -16.40
CA PHE A 128 0.85 7.18 -17.05
C PHE A 128 0.22 6.76 -18.38
N GLY A 129 -0.81 7.49 -18.85
CA GLY A 129 -1.51 7.17 -20.10
C GLY A 129 -2.32 5.87 -20.05
N ILE A 130 -2.63 5.36 -18.86
CA ILE A 130 -3.43 4.14 -18.68
C ILE A 130 -4.85 4.40 -19.19
N ARG A 131 -5.33 3.54 -20.10
CA ARG A 131 -6.62 3.72 -20.78
C ARG A 131 -7.79 3.11 -20.03
N ASN A 132 -7.53 2.07 -19.28
CA ASN A 132 -8.55 1.36 -18.52
C ASN A 132 -8.92 2.13 -17.25
N GLU A 133 -10.18 2.05 -16.85
CA GLU A 133 -10.64 2.60 -15.59
C GLU A 133 -9.89 1.93 -14.41
N PRO A 134 -9.34 2.71 -13.48
CA PRO A 134 -8.65 2.17 -12.32
C PRO A 134 -9.58 1.39 -11.40
N VAL A 135 -9.12 0.27 -10.91
CA VAL A 135 -9.81 -0.47 -9.84
C VAL A 135 -9.30 0.04 -8.50
N VAL A 136 -10.21 0.48 -7.63
CA VAL A 136 -9.85 0.89 -6.26
C VAL A 136 -10.13 -0.26 -5.30
N VAL A 137 -9.12 -0.64 -4.53
CA VAL A 137 -9.22 -1.64 -3.46
C VAL A 137 -8.96 -0.98 -2.12
N SER A 138 -10.00 -0.87 -1.30
CA SER A 138 -9.93 -0.31 0.06
C SER A 138 -10.49 -1.33 1.05
N HIS A 139 -9.60 -2.00 1.80
CA HIS A 139 -9.97 -3.04 2.75
C HIS A 139 -9.04 -3.05 3.97
N ALA A 140 -9.08 -1.98 4.75
CA ALA A 140 -8.26 -1.80 5.95
C ALA A 140 -6.78 -2.18 5.71
N CYS A 141 -6.15 -2.85 6.65
CA CYS A 141 -4.72 -3.20 6.64
C CYS A 141 -4.32 -4.17 5.52
N ILE A 142 -5.26 -4.89 4.92
CA ILE A 142 -5.00 -5.86 3.85
C ILE A 142 -5.25 -5.32 2.44
N SER A 143 -5.52 -4.01 2.29
CA SER A 143 -5.83 -3.40 0.99
C SER A 143 -4.81 -3.76 -0.09
N GLY A 144 -3.50 -3.64 0.20
CA GLY A 144 -2.43 -3.97 -0.74
C GLY A 144 -2.41 -5.45 -1.13
N LEU A 145 -2.56 -6.36 -0.16
CA LEU A 145 -2.63 -7.79 -0.42
C LEU A 145 -3.85 -8.15 -1.26
N LEU A 146 -5.02 -7.59 -0.93
CA LEU A 146 -6.25 -7.82 -1.68
C LEU A 146 -6.16 -7.25 -3.10
N ALA A 147 -5.49 -6.12 -3.30
CA ALA A 147 -5.21 -5.55 -4.62
C ALA A 147 -4.34 -6.49 -5.47
N MET A 148 -3.28 -7.08 -4.89
CA MET A 148 -2.47 -8.09 -5.58
C MET A 148 -3.28 -9.34 -5.95
N ILE A 149 -4.12 -9.85 -5.04
CA ILE A 149 -5.02 -10.98 -5.31
C ILE A 149 -6.03 -10.62 -6.41
N THR A 150 -6.55 -9.41 -6.41
CA THR A 150 -7.47 -8.92 -7.45
C THR A 150 -6.77 -8.86 -8.81
N GLY A 151 -5.58 -8.27 -8.88
CA GLY A 151 -4.76 -8.25 -10.09
C GLY A 151 -4.43 -9.64 -10.61
N MET A 152 -4.04 -10.56 -9.71
CA MET A 152 -3.82 -11.95 -10.06
C MET A 152 -5.06 -12.58 -10.72
N ARG A 153 -6.24 -12.38 -10.14
CA ARG A 153 -7.50 -12.94 -10.68
C ARG A 153 -7.88 -12.34 -12.02
N LEU A 154 -7.67 -11.04 -12.23
CA LEU A 154 -7.91 -10.37 -13.50
C LEU A 154 -7.00 -10.91 -14.61
N ILE A 155 -5.73 -11.22 -14.32
CA ILE A 155 -4.81 -11.87 -15.25
C ILE A 155 -5.21 -13.32 -15.49
N GLN A 156 -5.53 -14.07 -14.43
CA GLN A 156 -5.93 -15.48 -14.53
C GLN A 156 -7.20 -15.69 -15.35
N SER A 157 -8.15 -14.76 -15.26
CA SER A 157 -9.37 -14.76 -16.09
C SER A 157 -9.13 -14.34 -17.54
N GLY A 158 -7.95 -13.81 -17.85
CA GLY A 158 -7.62 -13.28 -19.18
C GLY A 158 -8.18 -11.89 -19.44
N PHE A 159 -8.63 -11.17 -18.42
CA PHE A 159 -9.14 -9.80 -18.58
C PHE A 159 -8.01 -8.82 -18.91
N TYR A 160 -6.86 -8.93 -18.19
CA TYR A 160 -5.63 -8.21 -18.48
C TYR A 160 -4.48 -9.18 -18.74
N ASP A 161 -3.42 -8.69 -19.37
CA ASP A 161 -2.14 -9.40 -19.50
C ASP A 161 -1.13 -8.89 -18.46
N ASP A 162 -1.18 -7.60 -18.16
CA ASP A 162 -0.37 -6.93 -17.17
C ASP A 162 -1.24 -6.09 -16.22
N VAL A 163 -0.86 -6.01 -14.95
CA VAL A 163 -1.54 -5.18 -13.95
C VAL A 163 -0.53 -4.45 -13.10
N ILE A 164 -0.63 -3.12 -13.08
CA ILE A 164 0.09 -2.26 -12.15
C ILE A 164 -0.72 -2.22 -10.85
N VAL A 165 -0.19 -2.77 -9.77
CA VAL A 165 -0.80 -2.69 -8.43
C VAL A 165 0.02 -1.71 -7.62
N SER A 166 -0.57 -0.59 -7.20
CA SER A 166 0.13 0.41 -6.39
C SER A 166 -0.71 0.84 -5.20
N GLY A 167 -0.07 1.08 -4.08
CA GLY A 167 -0.72 1.54 -2.87
C GLY A 167 0.18 2.42 -2.04
N ALA A 168 -0.45 3.29 -1.25
CA ALA A 168 0.25 4.16 -0.32
C ALA A 168 -0.64 4.52 0.87
N ASP A 169 -0.01 4.79 1.99
CA ASP A 169 -0.66 5.44 3.13
C ASP A 169 0.29 6.50 3.73
N LEU A 170 -0.29 7.62 4.13
CA LEU A 170 0.35 8.69 4.89
C LEU A 170 -0.28 8.79 6.27
N ILE A 171 0.50 9.22 7.26
CA ILE A 171 -0.01 9.50 8.60
C ILE A 171 -0.60 10.90 8.59
N THR A 172 -1.87 10.98 8.97
CA THR A 172 -2.66 12.20 9.07
C THR A 172 -3.21 12.32 10.48
N ASP A 173 -3.78 13.48 10.81
CA ASP A 173 -4.39 13.71 12.11
C ASP A 173 -5.55 12.75 12.37
N PHE A 174 -6.34 12.45 11.34
CA PHE A 174 -7.42 11.46 11.40
C PHE A 174 -6.89 10.05 11.74
N ILE A 175 -5.81 9.63 11.08
CA ILE A 175 -5.19 8.31 11.31
C ILE A 175 -4.62 8.25 12.73
N LEU A 176 -3.86 9.27 13.13
CA LEU A 176 -3.22 9.32 14.45
C LEU A 176 -4.27 9.30 15.56
N SER A 177 -5.29 10.16 15.49
CA SER A 177 -6.37 10.22 16.47
C SER A 177 -7.15 8.91 16.55
N GLY A 178 -7.43 8.29 15.39
CA GLY A 178 -8.12 7.02 15.33
C GLY A 178 -7.37 5.91 16.05
N PHE A 179 -6.07 5.73 15.79
CA PHE A 179 -5.26 4.71 16.45
C PHE A 179 -5.02 5.01 17.94
N GLN A 180 -4.93 6.29 18.32
CA GLN A 180 -4.88 6.68 19.73
C GLN A 180 -6.18 6.34 20.46
N SER A 181 -7.34 6.61 19.86
CA SER A 181 -8.65 6.30 20.47
C SER A 181 -8.85 4.80 20.72
N PHE A 182 -8.25 3.96 19.89
CA PHE A 182 -8.22 2.51 20.08
C PHE A 182 -7.15 2.03 21.06
N GLN A 183 -6.33 2.93 21.61
CA GLN A 183 -5.17 2.60 22.44
C GLN A 183 -4.23 1.59 21.76
N ALA A 184 -4.09 1.70 20.44
CA ALA A 184 -3.35 0.74 19.63
C ALA A 184 -1.88 1.13 19.42
N LEU A 185 -1.49 2.38 19.73
CA LEU A 185 -0.11 2.84 19.55
C LEU A 185 0.79 2.39 20.69
N SER A 186 1.97 1.89 20.33
CA SER A 186 3.01 1.59 21.32
C SER A 186 3.65 2.88 21.84
N PRO A 187 3.88 3.00 23.17
CA PRO A 187 4.61 4.12 23.76
C PRO A 187 6.13 4.08 23.49
N LYS A 188 6.61 3.06 22.78
CA LYS A 188 8.00 2.79 22.39
C LYS A 188 8.01 2.28 20.93
N PRO A 189 9.18 2.14 20.28
CA PRO A 189 9.24 1.39 19.02
C PRO A 189 8.57 0.03 19.17
N CYS A 190 7.64 -0.28 18.27
CA CYS A 190 6.85 -1.50 18.35
C CYS A 190 7.74 -2.76 18.31
N ARG A 191 7.27 -3.82 18.96
CA ARG A 191 7.97 -5.11 19.05
C ARG A 191 7.11 -6.21 18.43
N PRO A 192 7.12 -6.34 17.09
CA PRO A 192 6.30 -7.34 16.40
C PRO A 192 6.58 -8.74 16.92
N PHE A 193 5.52 -9.51 17.16
CA PHE A 193 5.56 -10.90 17.64
C PHE A 193 6.14 -11.12 19.04
N ASP A 194 6.57 -10.07 19.77
CA ASP A 194 7.06 -10.17 21.13
C ASP A 194 5.89 -10.51 22.10
N ALA A 195 6.16 -11.33 23.11
CA ALA A 195 5.19 -11.65 24.15
C ALA A 195 4.78 -10.41 24.99
N ALA A 196 5.71 -9.46 25.16
CA ALA A 196 5.50 -8.20 25.88
C ALA A 196 5.20 -7.01 24.95
N ARG A 197 4.67 -7.26 23.74
CA ARG A 197 4.26 -6.18 22.83
C ARG A 197 3.13 -5.35 23.45
N ASP A 198 3.17 -4.05 23.19
CA ASP A 198 2.30 -3.06 23.82
C ASP A 198 1.66 -2.09 22.80
N GLY A 199 1.58 -2.49 21.55
CA GLY A 199 0.97 -1.72 20.47
C GLY A 199 1.78 -1.77 19.18
N ILE A 200 1.44 -0.88 18.26
CA ILE A 200 2.07 -0.73 16.95
C ILE A 200 2.71 0.63 16.79
N SER A 201 3.66 0.75 15.87
CA SER A 201 4.12 2.04 15.33
C SER A 201 3.55 2.23 13.93
N LEU A 202 3.05 3.43 13.64
CA LEU A 202 2.52 3.77 12.32
C LEU A 202 3.68 4.06 11.35
N GLY A 203 3.41 3.97 10.04
CA GLY A 203 4.39 4.26 9.02
C GLY A 203 3.77 4.83 7.74
N GLU A 204 4.57 5.63 7.03
CA GLU A 204 4.26 6.16 5.71
C GLU A 204 5.06 5.41 4.67
N ALA A 205 4.42 4.98 3.61
CA ALA A 205 5.08 4.36 2.47
C ALA A 205 4.19 4.36 1.23
N ALA A 206 4.82 4.17 0.08
CA ALA A 206 4.18 3.71 -1.14
C ALA A 206 4.87 2.44 -1.63
N ALA A 207 4.12 1.56 -2.27
CA ALA A 207 4.67 0.38 -2.91
C ALA A 207 3.93 0.08 -4.21
N THR A 208 4.67 -0.45 -5.18
CA THR A 208 4.14 -0.86 -6.48
C THR A 208 4.63 -2.25 -6.81
N VAL A 209 3.74 -3.08 -7.36
CA VAL A 209 4.06 -4.41 -7.89
C VAL A 209 3.50 -4.52 -9.30
N ILE A 210 4.33 -4.96 -10.23
CA ILE A 210 3.91 -5.25 -11.62
C ILE A 210 3.63 -6.73 -11.75
N LEU A 211 2.37 -7.06 -11.94
CA LEU A 211 1.92 -8.43 -12.20
C LEU A 211 1.76 -8.66 -13.71
N SER A 212 2.13 -9.82 -14.20
CA SER A 212 2.06 -10.17 -15.62
C SER A 212 1.72 -11.64 -15.85
N SER A 213 1.09 -11.92 -16.97
CA SER A 213 0.95 -13.29 -17.52
C SER A 213 2.24 -13.78 -18.19
N ARG A 214 3.19 -12.88 -18.47
CA ARG A 214 4.47 -13.18 -19.13
C ARG A 214 5.48 -13.69 -18.12
N GLU A 215 6.08 -14.83 -18.40
CA GLU A 215 7.18 -15.36 -17.59
C GLU A 215 8.49 -14.65 -17.97
N LYS A 216 9.20 -14.13 -16.95
CA LYS A 216 10.55 -13.60 -17.08
C LYS A 216 11.49 -14.47 -16.25
N LYS A 217 12.67 -14.76 -16.79
CA LYS A 217 13.66 -15.57 -16.07
C LYS A 217 13.94 -14.98 -14.69
N GLY A 218 13.74 -15.78 -13.65
CA GLY A 218 13.94 -15.36 -12.25
C GLY A 218 12.76 -14.63 -11.62
N ALA A 219 11.67 -14.38 -12.35
CA ALA A 219 10.46 -13.79 -11.78
C ALA A 219 9.79 -14.73 -10.78
N LEU A 220 9.23 -14.16 -9.71
CA LEU A 220 8.46 -14.92 -8.73
C LEU A 220 7.06 -15.19 -9.27
N GLN A 221 6.59 -16.42 -9.16
CA GLN A 221 5.21 -16.77 -9.50
C GLN A 221 4.28 -16.49 -8.33
N LEU A 222 3.22 -15.72 -8.56
CA LEU A 222 2.12 -15.55 -7.63
C LEU A 222 1.10 -16.68 -7.88
N SER A 223 1.21 -17.76 -7.09
CA SER A 223 0.49 -19.01 -7.35
C SER A 223 -0.89 -19.10 -6.70
N GLY A 224 -1.12 -18.35 -5.61
CA GLY A 224 -2.40 -18.35 -4.90
C GLY A 224 -2.50 -17.22 -3.91
N GLY A 225 -3.71 -16.89 -3.52
CA GLY A 225 -3.99 -15.88 -2.53
C GLY A 225 -5.43 -15.96 -2.03
N ALA A 226 -5.63 -15.77 -0.74
CA ALA A 226 -6.94 -15.80 -0.12
C ALA A 226 -7.05 -14.79 1.02
N VAL A 227 -8.26 -14.42 1.32
CA VAL A 227 -8.63 -13.57 2.46
C VAL A 227 -9.74 -14.22 3.25
N SER A 228 -9.82 -13.91 4.53
CA SER A 228 -10.91 -14.30 5.43
C SER A 228 -11.33 -13.10 6.26
N ASN A 229 -12.54 -13.16 6.81
CA ASN A 229 -13.03 -12.13 7.70
C ASN A 229 -12.95 -12.61 9.15
N ASP A 230 -12.25 -11.84 10.00
CA ASP A 230 -12.26 -12.03 11.45
C ASP A 230 -13.33 -11.10 12.06
N ALA A 231 -14.45 -11.69 12.48
CA ALA A 231 -15.58 -10.97 13.03
C ALA A 231 -15.52 -10.83 14.56
N ASN A 232 -14.44 -11.26 15.22
CA ASN A 232 -14.35 -11.25 16.68
C ASN A 232 -14.19 -9.85 17.27
N HIS A 233 -13.37 -9.01 16.64
CA HIS A 233 -13.06 -7.68 17.15
C HIS A 233 -12.62 -6.75 16.02
N ILE A 234 -12.92 -5.46 16.15
CA ILE A 234 -12.59 -4.45 15.12
C ILE A 234 -11.08 -4.27 14.91
N SER A 235 -10.26 -4.48 15.92
CA SER A 235 -8.81 -4.24 15.88
C SER A 235 -7.95 -5.36 16.49
N GLY A 236 -8.56 -6.33 17.17
CA GLY A 236 -7.85 -7.43 17.82
C GLY A 236 -7.94 -8.72 17.00
N PRO A 237 -6.89 -9.55 16.98
CA PRO A 237 -6.95 -10.86 16.35
C PRO A 237 -7.90 -11.79 17.08
N SER A 238 -8.46 -12.78 16.38
CA SER A 238 -9.23 -13.84 17.00
C SER A 238 -8.38 -14.63 17.99
N ARG A 239 -9.01 -15.12 19.05
CA ARG A 239 -8.32 -15.89 20.10
C ARG A 239 -7.82 -17.24 19.60
N THR A 240 -8.48 -17.80 18.60
CA THR A 240 -8.17 -19.12 18.03
C THR A 240 -7.26 -19.04 16.82
N GLY A 241 -7.23 -17.89 16.10
CA GLY A 241 -6.54 -17.72 14.84
C GLY A 241 -7.14 -18.53 13.68
N GLU A 242 -8.39 -18.99 13.82
CA GLU A 242 -9.06 -19.87 12.85
C GLU A 242 -9.22 -19.17 11.50
N GLU A 243 -9.62 -17.90 11.49
CA GLU A 243 -9.83 -17.11 10.28
C GLU A 243 -8.53 -16.95 9.49
N LEU A 244 -7.42 -16.65 10.17
CA LEU A 244 -6.10 -16.58 9.54
C LEU A 244 -5.67 -17.95 9.00
N CYS A 245 -5.91 -19.03 9.76
CA CYS A 245 -5.64 -20.40 9.34
C CYS A 245 -6.43 -20.78 8.07
N LEU A 246 -7.71 -20.38 7.99
CA LEU A 246 -8.55 -20.59 6.82
C LEU A 246 -8.01 -19.86 5.58
N ALA A 247 -7.57 -18.60 5.72
CA ALA A 247 -6.96 -17.83 4.62
C ALA A 247 -5.68 -18.51 4.13
N ILE A 248 -4.76 -18.89 5.05
CA ILE A 248 -3.51 -19.57 4.71
C ILE A 248 -3.78 -20.89 3.99
N ARG A 249 -4.64 -21.77 4.53
CA ARG A 249 -5.00 -23.06 3.91
C ARG A 249 -5.62 -22.88 2.52
N SER A 250 -6.46 -21.85 2.36
CA SER A 250 -7.08 -21.56 1.07
C SER A 250 -6.05 -21.08 0.03
N ALA A 251 -5.10 -20.24 0.43
CA ALA A 251 -4.03 -19.79 -0.45
C ALA A 251 -3.11 -20.95 -0.88
N ILE A 252 -2.71 -21.82 0.06
CA ILE A 252 -1.91 -23.04 -0.19
C ILE A 252 -2.64 -23.95 -1.17
N ARG A 253 -3.94 -24.22 -0.95
CA ARG A 253 -4.76 -25.05 -1.85
C ARG A 253 -4.85 -24.46 -3.26
N GLN A 254 -5.02 -23.15 -3.38
CA GLN A 254 -5.04 -22.47 -4.70
C GLN A 254 -3.69 -22.56 -5.40
N ALA A 255 -2.59 -22.50 -4.65
CA ALA A 255 -1.24 -22.66 -5.18
C ALA A 255 -0.93 -24.10 -5.63
N GLY A 256 -1.68 -25.09 -5.20
CA GLY A 256 -1.46 -26.51 -5.53
C GLY A 256 -0.30 -27.14 -4.76
N ILE A 257 0.00 -26.65 -3.56
CA ILE A 257 1.06 -27.14 -2.66
C ILE A 257 0.52 -27.52 -1.29
#